data_53515c395fe105277cfe08b312a7f2eb
#
_entry.id   53515c395fe105277cfe08b312a7f2eb
#
_cell.length_a   1.000
_cell.length_b   1.000
_cell.length_c   1.000
_cell.angle_alpha   90.00
_cell.angle_beta   90.00
_cell.angle_gamma   90.00
#
_symmetry.space_group_name_H-M   'P 1'
#
loop_
_entity.id
_entity.type
_entity.pdbx_description
1 polymer ?
#
loop_
_entity_poly.entity_id
_entity_poly.type
_entity_poly.pdbx_seq_one_letter_code
_entity_poly.pdbx_strand_id
1 'polypeptide(L)'
;MTSYNLGPLEQEVMDCMWREKSNSVSDIHQCLQNKRKIAYTTVMTIMTRLTEKGFLTRKLKGKAYLYSPKITKEQTAKHVIKNIVNSLVNQYGHEAVTAFTDELKRHK
;
A
#
# COMPACT_ATOMS: atom_id res chain seq x y z
N MET A 1 -2.78 -14.30 -9.09
CA MET A 1 -1.86 -14.12 -7.96
C MET A 1 -1.85 -12.66 -7.54
N THR A 2 -2.21 -12.39 -6.28
CA THR A 2 -2.27 -11.02 -5.80
C THR A 2 -0.86 -10.52 -5.51
N SER A 3 -0.46 -9.43 -6.18
CA SER A 3 0.82 -8.79 -5.91
C SER A 3 0.63 -7.78 -4.78
N TYR A 4 1.46 -7.85 -3.74
CA TYR A 4 1.47 -6.89 -2.65
C TYR A 4 2.55 -5.83 -2.84
N ASN A 5 3.19 -5.83 -4.00
CA ASN A 5 4.19 -4.81 -4.32
C ASN A 5 3.51 -3.54 -4.78
N LEU A 6 3.77 -2.46 -4.06
CA LEU A 6 3.28 -1.14 -4.40
C LEU A 6 4.43 -0.30 -4.94
N GLY A 7 4.18 0.37 -6.07
CA GLY A 7 5.11 1.38 -6.54
C GLY A 7 5.12 2.58 -5.57
N PRO A 8 6.11 3.48 -5.69
CA PRO A 8 6.22 4.61 -4.77
C PRO A 8 4.96 5.47 -4.69
N LEU A 9 4.35 5.76 -5.82
CA LEU A 9 3.15 6.60 -5.86
C LEU A 9 1.93 5.86 -5.35
N GLU A 10 1.82 4.56 -5.66
CA GLU A 10 0.76 3.71 -5.12
C GLU A 10 0.84 3.63 -3.60
N GLN A 11 2.07 3.56 -3.06
CA GLN A 11 2.30 3.54 -1.61
C GLN A 11 1.79 4.83 -0.96
N GLU A 12 2.08 5.97 -1.57
CA GLU A 12 1.62 7.26 -1.03
C GLU A 12 0.09 7.36 -1.03
N VAL A 13 -0.55 6.86 -2.08
CA VAL A 13 -2.02 6.83 -2.15
C VAL A 13 -2.57 5.93 -1.04
N MET A 14 -2.00 4.75 -0.86
CA MET A 14 -2.46 3.84 0.20
C MET A 14 -2.21 4.41 1.59
N ASP A 15 -1.11 5.14 1.80
CA ASP A 15 -0.84 5.80 3.09
C ASP A 15 -1.96 6.79 3.42
N CYS A 16 -2.41 7.57 2.44
CA CYS A 16 -3.55 8.48 2.62
C CYS A 16 -4.84 7.71 2.90
N MET A 17 -5.08 6.62 2.15
CA MET A 17 -6.28 5.80 2.33
C MET A 17 -6.35 5.17 3.70
N TRP A 18 -5.25 4.61 4.20
CA TRP A 18 -5.22 3.97 5.52
C TRP A 18 -5.44 4.98 6.64
N ARG A 19 -4.98 6.20 6.46
CA ARG A 19 -5.17 7.27 7.44
C ARG A 19 -6.63 7.72 7.52
N GLU A 20 -7.25 7.89 6.36
CA GLU A 20 -8.60 8.44 6.25
C GLU A 20 -9.72 7.40 6.21
N LYS A 21 -9.42 6.20 5.78
CA LYS A 21 -10.27 5.00 5.71
C LYS A 21 -11.30 4.97 4.58
N SER A 22 -12.05 6.04 4.34
CA SER A 22 -13.06 6.05 3.29
C SER A 22 -13.07 7.41 2.61
N ASN A 23 -12.69 7.44 1.31
CA ASN A 23 -12.46 8.70 0.63
C ASN A 23 -12.79 8.69 -0.85
N SER A 24 -13.12 9.86 -1.35
CA SER A 24 -13.23 10.13 -2.78
C SER A 24 -11.84 10.34 -3.37
N VAL A 25 -11.76 10.33 -4.70
CA VAL A 25 -10.52 10.68 -5.40
C VAL A 25 -10.07 12.11 -5.02
N SER A 26 -11.03 13.01 -4.88
CA SER A 26 -10.76 14.41 -4.51
C SER A 26 -10.06 14.51 -3.15
N ASP A 27 -10.53 13.74 -2.16
CA ASP A 27 -9.95 13.75 -0.82
C ASP A 27 -8.50 13.25 -0.84
N ILE A 28 -8.26 12.17 -1.59
CA ILE A 28 -6.91 11.61 -1.71
C ILE A 28 -5.99 12.55 -2.49
N HIS A 29 -6.50 13.19 -3.53
CA HIS A 29 -5.76 14.19 -4.27
C HIS A 29 -5.29 15.33 -3.36
N GLN A 30 -6.17 15.84 -2.51
CA GLN A 30 -5.81 16.86 -1.53
C GLN A 30 -4.74 16.38 -0.55
N CYS A 31 -4.89 15.16 -0.06
CA CYS A 31 -3.90 14.55 0.85
C CYS A 31 -2.51 14.51 0.20
N LEU A 32 -2.43 14.11 -1.06
CA LEU A 32 -1.16 13.99 -1.78
C LEU A 32 -0.55 15.34 -2.14
N GLN A 33 -1.36 16.35 -2.39
CA GLN A 33 -0.87 17.68 -2.77
C GLN A 33 -0.05 18.33 -1.66
N ASN A 34 -0.20 17.89 -0.43
CA ASN A 34 0.66 18.36 0.67
C ASN A 34 2.11 17.90 0.52
N LYS A 35 2.35 16.88 -0.28
CA LYS A 35 3.68 16.29 -0.49
C LYS A 35 4.26 16.54 -1.86
N ARG A 36 3.42 16.60 -2.88
CA ARG A 36 3.87 16.74 -4.26
C ARG A 36 2.76 17.29 -5.15
N LYS A 37 3.19 17.86 -6.26
CA LYS A 37 2.27 18.30 -7.29
C LYS A 37 1.87 17.09 -8.14
N ILE A 38 0.58 16.77 -8.16
CA ILE A 38 0.06 15.62 -8.87
C ILE A 38 -1.31 15.94 -9.45
N ALA A 39 -1.57 15.50 -10.69
CA ALA A 39 -2.84 15.73 -11.35
C ALA A 39 -3.95 14.84 -10.75
N TYR A 40 -5.15 15.38 -10.70
CA TYR A 40 -6.33 14.65 -10.26
C TYR A 40 -6.53 13.33 -11.05
N THR A 41 -6.38 13.41 -12.38
CA THR A 41 -6.55 12.24 -13.25
C THR A 41 -5.51 11.15 -12.96
N THR A 42 -4.31 11.53 -12.57
CA THR A 42 -3.27 10.57 -12.17
C THR A 42 -3.69 9.84 -10.91
N VAL A 43 -4.20 10.55 -9.91
CA VAL A 43 -4.70 9.95 -8.66
C VAL A 43 -5.84 8.99 -8.96
N MET A 44 -6.77 9.41 -9.82
CA MET A 44 -7.90 8.57 -10.23
C MET A 44 -7.44 7.26 -10.86
N THR A 45 -6.46 7.33 -11.77
CA THR A 45 -5.89 6.15 -12.42
C THR A 45 -5.24 5.21 -11.40
N ILE A 46 -4.48 5.77 -10.46
CA ILE A 46 -3.81 4.97 -9.43
C ILE A 46 -4.84 4.27 -8.55
N MET A 47 -5.88 4.98 -8.12
CA MET A 47 -6.92 4.40 -7.27
C MET A 47 -7.70 3.30 -7.99
N THR A 48 -7.95 3.46 -9.29
CA THR A 48 -8.56 2.43 -10.12
C THR A 48 -7.68 1.18 -10.16
N ARG A 49 -6.38 1.36 -10.38
CA ARG A 49 -5.42 0.23 -10.39
C ARG A 49 -5.36 -0.47 -9.04
N LEU A 50 -5.36 0.29 -7.96
CA LEU A 50 -5.33 -0.29 -6.61
C LEU A 50 -6.60 -1.10 -6.33
N THR A 51 -7.73 -0.67 -6.88
CA THR A 51 -8.98 -1.43 -6.78
C THR A 51 -8.87 -2.74 -7.56
N GLU A 52 -8.31 -2.70 -8.77
CA GLU A 52 -8.08 -3.89 -9.59
C GLU A 52 -7.10 -4.87 -8.94
N LYS A 53 -6.09 -4.34 -8.26
CA LYS A 53 -5.09 -5.15 -7.55
C LYS A 53 -5.63 -5.74 -6.24
N GLY A 54 -6.79 -5.30 -5.78
CA GLY A 54 -7.39 -5.81 -4.55
C GLY A 54 -7.01 -5.09 -3.27
N PHE A 55 -6.37 -3.91 -3.37
CA PHE A 55 -6.03 -3.09 -2.21
C PHE A 55 -7.19 -2.22 -1.75
N LEU A 56 -8.04 -1.80 -2.68
CA LEU A 56 -9.18 -0.94 -2.42
C LEU A 56 -10.46 -1.60 -2.89
N THR A 57 -11.56 -1.22 -2.25
CA THR A 57 -12.92 -1.44 -2.76
C THR A 57 -13.53 -0.08 -3.02
N ARG A 58 -14.56 -0.03 -3.85
CA ARG A 58 -15.27 1.22 -4.11
C ARG A 58 -16.77 0.97 -4.21
N LYS A 59 -17.52 1.98 -3.79
CA LYS A 59 -18.98 1.99 -3.89
C LYS A 59 -19.38 3.28 -4.61
N LEU A 60 -20.33 3.15 -5.54
CA LEU A 60 -20.88 4.31 -6.19
C LEU A 60 -21.84 5.01 -5.22
N LYS A 61 -21.61 6.29 -5.00
CA LYS A 61 -22.48 7.12 -4.17
C LYS A 61 -22.82 8.39 -4.97
N GLY A 62 -24.06 8.47 -5.45
CA GLY A 62 -24.42 9.49 -6.40
C GLY A 62 -23.69 9.27 -7.72
N LYS A 63 -22.93 10.27 -8.17
CA LYS A 63 -22.15 10.21 -9.41
C LYS A 63 -20.67 9.94 -9.17
N ALA A 64 -20.27 9.74 -7.92
CA ALA A 64 -18.87 9.55 -7.58
C ALA A 64 -18.67 8.25 -6.83
N TYR A 65 -17.46 7.71 -6.92
CA TYR A 65 -17.05 6.54 -6.13
C TYR A 65 -16.46 6.97 -4.80
N LEU A 66 -16.81 6.22 -3.75
CA LEU A 66 -16.12 6.27 -2.47
C LEU A 66 -15.27 5.02 -2.34
N TYR A 67 -14.00 5.20 -2.06
CA TYR A 67 -13.02 4.12 -1.94
C TYR A 67 -12.75 3.83 -0.48
N SER A 68 -12.51 2.55 -0.19
CA SER A 68 -12.13 2.11 1.16
C SER A 68 -11.02 1.08 1.05
N PRO A 69 -10.10 1.02 2.04
CA PRO A 69 -9.09 -0.04 2.05
C PRO A 69 -9.74 -1.41 2.18
N LYS A 70 -9.37 -2.32 1.31
CA LYS A 70 -9.77 -3.73 1.41
C LYS A 70 -8.77 -4.51 2.24
N ILE A 71 -7.51 -4.09 2.18
CA ILE A 71 -6.40 -4.72 2.89
C ILE A 71 -5.84 -3.69 3.87
N THR A 72 -5.64 -4.07 5.11
CA THR A 72 -5.08 -3.18 6.13
C THR A 72 -3.59 -2.96 5.91
N LYS A 73 -3.08 -1.90 6.50
CA LYS A 73 -1.64 -1.61 6.49
C LYS A 73 -0.85 -2.78 7.10
N GLU A 74 -1.36 -3.35 8.19
CA GLU A 74 -0.74 -4.49 8.86
C GLU A 74 -0.70 -5.73 7.98
N GLN A 75 -1.81 -6.04 7.29
CA GLN A 75 -1.87 -7.17 6.37
C GLN A 75 -0.87 -7.01 5.23
N THR A 76 -0.78 -5.81 4.68
CA THR A 76 0.18 -5.51 3.61
C THR A 76 1.61 -5.70 4.10
N ALA A 77 1.93 -5.15 5.27
CA ALA A 77 3.27 -5.29 5.87
C ALA A 77 3.63 -6.75 6.10
N LYS A 78 2.70 -7.56 6.60
CA LYS A 78 2.93 -9.00 6.82
C LYS A 78 3.27 -9.73 5.53
N HIS A 79 2.55 -9.43 4.45
CA HIS A 79 2.81 -10.07 3.15
C HIS A 79 4.16 -9.65 2.57
N VAL A 80 4.48 -8.38 2.66
CA VAL A 80 5.77 -7.87 2.18
C VAL A 80 6.92 -8.52 2.95
N ILE A 81 6.82 -8.56 4.28
CA ILE A 81 7.84 -9.15 5.14
C ILE A 81 7.98 -10.65 4.84
N LYS A 82 6.87 -11.36 4.73
CA LYS A 82 6.89 -12.79 4.42
C LYS A 82 7.64 -13.07 3.12
N ASN A 83 7.36 -12.30 2.08
CA ASN A 83 8.00 -12.47 0.78
C ASN A 83 9.49 -12.15 0.85
N ILE A 84 9.86 -11.10 1.57
CA ILE A 84 11.26 -10.71 1.74
C ILE A 84 12.02 -11.79 2.50
N VAL A 85 11.47 -12.27 3.61
CA VAL A 85 12.11 -13.31 4.43
C VAL A 85 12.29 -14.60 3.63
N ASN A 86 11.25 -15.04 2.90
CA ASN A 86 11.32 -16.24 2.07
C ASN A 86 12.40 -16.11 1.00
N SER A 87 12.49 -14.95 0.36
CA SER A 87 13.50 -14.67 -0.66
C SER A 87 14.91 -14.74 -0.08
N LEU A 88 15.11 -14.13 1.08
CA LEU A 88 16.41 -14.10 1.75
C LEU A 88 16.84 -15.49 2.22
N VAL A 89 15.90 -16.28 2.75
CA VAL A 89 16.17 -17.65 3.18
C VAL A 89 16.56 -18.52 1.98
N ASN A 90 15.86 -18.35 0.85
CA ASN A 90 16.16 -19.10 -0.36
C ASN A 90 17.54 -18.76 -0.93
N GLN A 91 17.98 -17.50 -0.81
CA GLN A 91 19.28 -17.06 -1.32
C GLN A 91 20.43 -17.33 -0.36
N TYR A 92 20.22 -17.09 0.92
CA TYR A 92 21.29 -17.07 1.93
C TYR A 92 21.16 -18.13 3.02
N GLY A 93 20.06 -18.89 3.01
CA GLY A 93 19.84 -19.94 3.99
C GLY A 93 19.49 -19.41 5.37
N HIS A 94 19.73 -20.24 6.36
CA HIS A 94 19.36 -19.97 7.75
C HIS A 94 20.06 -18.75 8.35
N GLU A 95 21.22 -18.41 7.83
CA GLU A 95 21.99 -17.23 8.26
C GLU A 95 21.20 -15.95 8.08
N ALA A 96 20.31 -15.89 7.07
CA ALA A 96 19.46 -14.73 6.84
C ALA A 96 18.49 -14.50 8.00
N VAL A 97 17.97 -15.58 8.60
CA VAL A 97 17.04 -15.49 9.73
C VAL A 97 17.75 -14.86 10.94
N THR A 98 18.96 -15.32 11.22
CA THR A 98 19.76 -14.77 12.32
C THR A 98 20.06 -13.30 12.12
N ALA A 99 20.54 -12.93 10.94
CA ALA A 99 20.87 -11.55 10.61
C ALA A 99 19.63 -10.64 10.70
N PHE A 100 18.50 -11.10 10.20
CA PHE A 100 17.25 -10.35 10.25
C PHE A 100 16.78 -10.14 11.69
N THR A 101 16.85 -11.18 12.50
CA THR A 101 16.48 -11.12 13.91
C THR A 101 17.36 -10.11 14.67
N ASP A 102 18.66 -10.14 14.40
CA ASP A 102 19.61 -9.20 15.04
C ASP A 102 19.31 -7.75 14.65
N GLU A 103 19.00 -7.51 13.38
CA GLU A 103 18.64 -6.16 12.93
C GLU A 103 17.36 -5.67 13.59
N LEU A 104 16.36 -6.53 13.76
CA LEU A 104 15.13 -6.17 14.44
C LEU A 104 15.36 -5.70 15.87
N LYS A 105 16.30 -6.32 16.56
CA LYS A 105 16.66 -5.95 17.93
C LYS A 105 17.25 -4.54 18.02
N ARG A 106 17.90 -4.10 16.95
CA ARG A 106 18.49 -2.75 16.88
C ARG A 106 17.43 -1.65 16.72
N HIS A 107 16.25 -2.01 16.22
CA HIS A 107 15.18 -1.04 15.93
C HIS A 107 14.20 -0.82 17.08
N LYS A 108 14.55 -1.27 18.25
CA LYS A 108 13.73 -1.04 19.44
C LYS A 108 14.04 0.28 20.10
#